data_3b0f4ea75c25d7774e72f0fe0c097fe1
#
_entry.id   3b0f4ea75c25d7774e72f0fe0c097fe1
#
_cell.length_a   1.000
_cell.length_b   1.000
_cell.length_c   1.000
_cell.angle_alpha   90.00
_cell.angle_beta   90.00
_cell.angle_gamma   90.00
#
_symmetry.space_group_name_H-M   'P 1'
#
loop_
_entity.id
_entity.type
_entity.pdbx_description
1 polymer ?
#
loop_
_entity_poly.entity_id
_entity_poly.type
_entity_poly.pdbx_seq_one_letter_code
_entity_poly.pdbx_strand_id
1 'polypeptide(L)'
;MVTETSGTHHWLHEGFATYYALLAERNVFGDDYYFGRLYEYAQELLAQDQAGESTSLLNPKSSSVTFYKKGAWVLYMLREQVGDDAFKVAVKNYLLKYQFKNVETKNFIDEVELASGKDLSLFVENYLINTEFFKDELIKQSETILNNLRNKNDIFSCKSASINQISFAKWDLLYGSMSDFVRIDYFKRLMKDSLIDKTNLFRGILNSKDFKIRQLVAQTLTKIPITLQAEYEALLADDSYSTIETALFNLWVNFPRKRNFYLNKTKDVQGFNDKNIRQLWLTLALLTEDYETENKSKYFDELTSYTGSNYGFETRQNAFQYLRQMQACNALCHKNLEQATKHHNWRFSKFAKTLLKAE
;
A
#
# COMPACT_ATOMS: atom_id res chain seq x y z
N MET A 1 25.96 3.49 17.79
CA MET A 1 24.68 2.78 17.79
C MET A 1 24.08 2.89 19.17
N VAL A 2 22.81 3.12 19.30
CA VAL A 2 22.03 3.09 20.54
C VAL A 2 21.10 1.90 20.44
N THR A 3 20.93 1.11 21.51
CA THR A 3 20.13 -0.12 21.48
C THR A 3 19.14 -0.09 22.65
N GLU A 4 17.91 -0.57 22.47
CA GLU A 4 16.94 -0.65 23.57
C GLU A 4 17.29 -1.77 24.57
N THR A 5 16.88 -1.56 25.85
CA THR A 5 17.05 -2.57 26.92
C THR A 5 16.09 -3.75 26.78
N SER A 6 14.93 -3.53 26.16
CA SER A 6 13.88 -4.53 26.00
C SER A 6 12.89 -4.14 24.90
N GLY A 7 12.06 -5.09 24.47
CA GLY A 7 11.00 -4.85 23.48
C GLY A 7 10.00 -3.75 23.86
N THR A 8 9.90 -3.38 25.14
CA THR A 8 9.09 -2.23 25.60
C THR A 8 9.53 -0.92 24.97
N HIS A 9 10.82 -0.81 24.64
CA HIS A 9 11.41 0.42 24.09
C HIS A 9 11.74 0.29 22.59
N HIS A 10 11.28 -0.77 21.91
CA HIS A 10 11.57 -1.06 20.52
C HIS A 10 11.15 0.05 19.54
N TRP A 11 10.12 0.80 19.87
CA TRP A 11 9.67 1.96 19.09
C TRP A 11 10.75 3.06 18.92
N LEU A 12 11.73 3.13 19.87
CA LEU A 12 12.87 4.04 19.74
C LEU A 12 13.75 3.72 18.53
N HIS A 13 13.80 2.48 18.10
CA HIS A 13 14.49 2.10 16.87
C HIS A 13 13.60 2.30 15.65
N GLU A 14 12.46 1.63 15.63
CA GLU A 14 11.61 1.52 14.46
C GLU A 14 10.87 2.83 14.17
N GLY A 15 10.41 3.50 15.21
CA GLY A 15 9.78 4.83 15.10
C GLY A 15 10.75 5.89 14.58
N PHE A 16 11.97 5.95 15.15
CA PHE A 16 13.02 6.86 14.67
C PHE A 16 13.42 6.55 13.24
N ALA A 17 13.69 5.29 12.90
CA ALA A 17 14.05 4.89 11.53
C ALA A 17 12.97 5.32 10.54
N THR A 18 11.70 5.08 10.86
CA THR A 18 10.55 5.44 10.01
C THR A 18 10.40 6.96 9.88
N TYR A 19 10.49 7.68 10.99
CA TYR A 19 10.31 9.13 10.99
C TYR A 19 11.45 9.85 10.25
N TYR A 20 12.70 9.45 10.45
CA TYR A 20 13.84 10.06 9.76
C TYR A 20 13.91 9.68 8.28
N ALA A 21 13.50 8.47 7.90
CA ALA A 21 13.30 8.11 6.49
C ALA A 21 12.27 9.05 5.85
N LEU A 22 11.14 9.27 6.52
CA LEU A 22 10.08 10.19 6.05
C LEU A 22 10.56 11.65 5.94
N LEU A 23 11.42 12.12 6.86
CA LEU A 23 12.04 13.43 6.77
C LEU A 23 13.03 13.55 5.62
N ALA A 24 13.80 12.50 5.34
CA ALA A 24 14.68 12.44 4.17
C ALA A 24 13.88 12.45 2.86
N GLU A 25 12.80 11.69 2.79
CA GLU A 25 11.86 11.70 1.66
C GLU A 25 11.22 13.08 1.46
N ARG A 26 10.89 13.80 2.55
CA ARG A 26 10.40 15.20 2.51
C ARG A 26 11.35 16.12 1.77
N ASN A 27 12.67 15.99 1.98
CA ASN A 27 13.66 16.80 1.28
C ASN A 27 13.71 16.53 -0.23
N VAL A 28 13.35 15.33 -0.66
CA VAL A 28 13.36 14.94 -2.08
C VAL A 28 12.01 15.23 -2.75
N PHE A 29 10.91 14.91 -2.08
CA PHE A 29 9.57 14.91 -2.66
C PHE A 29 8.67 16.06 -2.16
N GLY A 30 9.13 16.82 -1.19
CA GLY A 30 8.42 17.98 -0.65
C GLY A 30 7.37 17.69 0.43
N ASP A 31 6.75 18.76 0.91
CA ASP A 31 5.80 18.74 2.04
C ASP A 31 4.53 17.94 1.74
N ASP A 32 4.00 18.03 0.53
CA ASP A 32 2.76 17.33 0.17
C ASP A 32 2.95 15.81 0.22
N TYR A 33 4.12 15.31 -0.18
CA TYR A 33 4.48 13.91 -0.02
C TYR A 33 4.57 13.53 1.46
N TYR A 34 5.30 14.31 2.25
CA TYR A 34 5.49 14.08 3.68
C TYR A 34 4.16 13.98 4.43
N PHE A 35 3.30 14.98 4.28
CA PHE A 35 2.00 14.99 4.94
C PHE A 35 1.05 13.94 4.38
N GLY A 36 1.12 13.64 3.09
CA GLY A 36 0.38 12.53 2.48
C GLY A 36 0.76 11.18 3.09
N ARG A 37 2.06 10.93 3.30
CA ARG A 37 2.54 9.70 3.96
C ARG A 37 2.14 9.62 5.43
N LEU A 38 2.19 10.73 6.18
CA LEU A 38 1.67 10.79 7.56
C LEU A 38 0.18 10.44 7.59
N TYR A 39 -0.60 10.99 6.67
CA TYR A 39 -2.03 10.65 6.56
C TYR A 39 -2.23 9.15 6.28
N GLU A 40 -1.49 8.55 5.36
CA GLU A 40 -1.56 7.11 5.09
C GLU A 40 -1.22 6.27 6.33
N TYR A 41 -0.18 6.65 7.09
CA TYR A 41 0.15 5.98 8.36
C TYR A 41 -1.00 6.07 9.36
N ALA A 42 -1.67 7.23 9.45
CA ALA A 42 -2.85 7.37 10.28
C ALA A 42 -3.98 6.43 9.87
N GLN A 43 -4.26 6.31 8.57
CA GLN A 43 -5.30 5.40 8.07
C GLN A 43 -5.00 3.93 8.41
N GLU A 44 -3.74 3.50 8.34
CA GLU A 44 -3.36 2.13 8.72
C GLU A 44 -3.48 1.89 10.23
N LEU A 45 -3.15 2.89 11.05
CA LEU A 45 -3.33 2.82 12.51
C LEU A 45 -4.82 2.78 12.90
N LEU A 46 -5.66 3.56 12.22
CA LEU A 46 -7.12 3.53 12.43
C LEU A 46 -7.73 2.20 11.96
N ALA A 47 -7.24 1.61 10.88
CA ALA A 47 -7.67 0.29 10.44
C ALA A 47 -7.27 -0.80 11.45
N GLN A 48 -6.08 -0.70 12.05
CA GLN A 48 -5.64 -1.60 13.13
C GLN A 48 -6.54 -1.45 14.36
N ASP A 49 -6.95 -0.23 14.71
CA ASP A 49 -7.88 0.03 15.81
C ASP A 49 -9.26 -0.57 15.55
N GLN A 50 -9.82 -0.39 14.37
CA GLN A 50 -11.09 -0.99 13.96
C GLN A 50 -11.07 -2.51 14.02
N ALA A 51 -9.92 -3.14 13.80
CA ALA A 51 -9.71 -4.58 13.95
C ALA A 51 -9.58 -5.03 15.43
N GLY A 52 -9.59 -4.11 16.40
CA GLY A 52 -9.38 -4.40 17.81
C GLY A 52 -7.93 -4.77 18.17
N GLU A 53 -6.96 -4.39 17.31
CA GLU A 53 -5.55 -4.74 17.45
C GLU A 53 -4.67 -3.57 17.92
N SER A 54 -5.27 -2.44 18.31
CA SER A 54 -4.53 -1.30 18.87
C SER A 54 -3.88 -1.63 20.20
N THR A 55 -2.63 -1.23 20.35
CA THR A 55 -1.86 -1.46 21.59
C THR A 55 -1.08 -0.21 22.00
N SER A 56 -0.72 -0.14 23.29
CA SER A 56 0.26 0.83 23.80
C SER A 56 1.57 0.71 23.01
N LEU A 57 2.22 1.85 22.75
CA LEU A 57 3.54 1.87 22.09
C LEU A 57 4.62 1.19 22.94
N LEU A 58 4.40 1.08 24.24
CA LEU A 58 5.30 0.44 25.21
C LEU A 58 5.00 -1.06 25.43
N ASN A 59 4.03 -1.63 24.70
CA ASN A 59 3.77 -3.07 24.78
C ASN A 59 4.78 -3.84 23.92
N PRO A 60 5.65 -4.71 24.50
CA PRO A 60 6.69 -5.43 23.76
C PRO A 60 6.15 -6.44 22.75
N LYS A 61 4.84 -6.73 22.78
CA LYS A 61 4.15 -7.63 21.86
C LYS A 61 3.37 -6.89 20.77
N SER A 62 3.55 -5.58 20.66
CA SER A 62 2.89 -4.77 19.64
C SER A 62 3.24 -5.20 18.22
N SER A 63 2.37 -4.87 17.28
CA SER A 63 2.59 -5.13 15.86
C SER A 63 3.71 -4.23 15.28
N SER A 64 4.22 -4.62 14.12
CA SER A 64 5.13 -3.75 13.36
C SER A 64 4.48 -2.41 12.99
N VAL A 65 3.17 -2.39 12.67
CA VAL A 65 2.44 -1.14 12.40
C VAL A 65 2.52 -0.19 13.59
N THR A 66 2.37 -0.71 14.82
CA THR A 66 2.50 0.09 16.04
C THR A 66 3.92 0.62 16.21
N PHE A 67 4.95 -0.21 16.18
CA PHE A 67 6.32 0.26 16.43
C PHE A 67 6.81 1.24 15.36
N TYR A 68 6.52 0.99 14.11
CA TYR A 68 6.97 1.81 12.97
C TYR A 68 6.12 3.06 12.82
N LYS A 69 4.80 2.90 12.59
CA LYS A 69 3.93 4.01 12.18
C LYS A 69 3.43 4.83 13.35
N LYS A 70 2.96 4.20 14.45
CA LYS A 70 2.62 4.94 15.67
C LYS A 70 3.86 5.59 16.24
N GLY A 71 5.02 4.91 16.26
CA GLY A 71 6.30 5.49 16.69
C GLY A 71 6.67 6.74 15.89
N ALA A 72 6.55 6.72 14.56
CA ALA A 72 6.79 7.88 13.70
C ALA A 72 5.79 9.03 13.98
N TRP A 73 4.51 8.72 14.16
CA TRP A 73 3.48 9.70 14.52
C TRP A 73 3.73 10.36 15.88
N VAL A 74 4.14 9.58 16.88
CA VAL A 74 4.49 10.10 18.20
C VAL A 74 5.69 11.05 18.11
N LEU A 75 6.72 10.73 17.32
CA LEU A 75 7.85 11.64 17.10
C LEU A 75 7.44 12.90 16.35
N TYR A 76 6.53 12.80 15.37
CA TYR A 76 5.94 13.96 14.71
C TYR A 76 5.21 14.86 15.71
N MET A 77 4.28 14.32 16.51
CA MET A 77 3.51 15.07 17.49
C MET A 77 4.43 15.69 18.57
N LEU A 78 5.44 14.96 19.02
CA LEU A 78 6.42 15.46 19.99
C LEU A 78 7.16 16.67 19.43
N ARG A 79 7.62 16.58 18.18
CA ARG A 79 8.32 17.68 17.51
C ARG A 79 7.43 18.91 17.35
N GLU A 80 6.15 18.74 16.99
CA GLU A 80 5.17 19.83 16.93
C GLU A 80 4.96 20.47 18.31
N GLN A 81 4.93 19.68 19.38
CA GLN A 81 4.71 20.16 20.74
C GLN A 81 5.91 20.94 21.30
N VAL A 82 7.13 20.47 21.08
CA VAL A 82 8.33 21.09 21.66
C VAL A 82 9.03 22.08 20.75
N GLY A 83 8.73 22.04 19.45
CA GLY A 83 9.36 22.86 18.41
C GLY A 83 10.61 22.20 17.81
N ASP A 84 10.92 22.60 16.58
CA ASP A 84 11.98 22.05 15.74
C ASP A 84 13.36 22.09 16.41
N ASP A 85 13.73 23.22 16.97
CA ASP A 85 15.07 23.43 17.50
C ASP A 85 15.31 22.62 18.78
N ALA A 86 14.33 22.62 19.70
CA ALA A 86 14.41 21.81 20.91
C ALA A 86 14.46 20.31 20.57
N PHE A 87 13.63 19.85 19.61
CA PHE A 87 13.64 18.47 19.17
C PHE A 87 14.99 18.05 18.56
N LYS A 88 15.58 18.86 17.69
CA LYS A 88 16.91 18.61 17.10
C LYS A 88 18.01 18.54 18.14
N VAL A 89 18.01 19.46 19.11
CA VAL A 89 18.97 19.48 20.21
C VAL A 89 18.83 18.23 21.08
N ALA A 90 17.60 17.86 21.43
CA ALA A 90 17.31 16.66 22.21
C ALA A 90 17.82 15.38 21.52
N VAL A 91 17.49 15.19 20.25
CA VAL A 91 17.94 14.02 19.48
C VAL A 91 19.47 13.96 19.39
N LYS A 92 20.12 15.09 19.11
CA LYS A 92 21.60 15.16 19.09
C LYS A 92 22.20 14.76 20.43
N ASN A 93 21.70 15.31 21.53
CA ASN A 93 22.17 15.02 22.87
C ASN A 93 21.93 13.57 23.26
N TYR A 94 20.74 13.04 22.97
CA TYR A 94 20.40 11.64 23.17
C TYR A 94 21.38 10.70 22.46
N LEU A 95 21.64 10.92 21.17
CA LEU A 95 22.56 10.09 20.40
C LEU A 95 24.01 10.19 20.89
N LEU A 96 24.47 11.38 21.31
CA LEU A 96 25.81 11.57 21.85
C LEU A 96 25.99 10.94 23.24
N LYS A 97 25.01 11.13 24.13
CA LYS A 97 25.08 10.67 25.52
C LYS A 97 24.95 9.17 25.67
N TYR A 98 24.14 8.57 24.79
CA TYR A 98 23.82 7.15 24.86
C TYR A 98 24.43 6.32 23.72
N GLN A 99 25.39 6.86 22.97
CA GLN A 99 26.12 6.08 21.96
C GLN A 99 26.74 4.82 22.58
N PHE A 100 26.57 3.68 21.94
CA PHE A 100 27.03 2.36 22.38
C PHE A 100 26.45 1.89 23.73
N LYS A 101 25.32 2.43 24.15
CA LYS A 101 24.61 2.04 25.37
C LYS A 101 23.22 1.51 25.05
N ASN A 102 22.68 0.76 26.02
CA ASN A 102 21.28 0.37 26.02
C ASN A 102 20.44 1.50 26.64
N VAL A 103 19.23 1.70 26.09
CA VAL A 103 18.35 2.83 26.46
C VAL A 103 16.91 2.38 26.68
N GLU A 104 16.20 3.21 27.42
CA GLU A 104 14.76 3.13 27.65
C GLU A 104 14.07 4.39 27.11
N THR A 105 12.77 4.34 26.96
CA THR A 105 11.95 5.49 26.55
C THR A 105 12.24 6.74 27.37
N LYS A 106 12.39 6.56 28.69
CA LYS A 106 12.70 7.67 29.60
C LYS A 106 13.98 8.40 29.22
N ASN A 107 15.02 7.70 28.76
CA ASN A 107 16.28 8.35 28.41
C ASN A 107 16.13 9.35 27.25
N PHE A 108 15.25 9.08 26.30
CA PHE A 108 14.96 10.01 25.22
C PHE A 108 14.04 11.15 25.69
N ILE A 109 13.01 10.85 26.47
CA ILE A 109 12.06 11.85 26.98
C ILE A 109 12.81 12.86 27.87
N ASP A 110 13.70 12.42 28.78
CA ASP A 110 14.50 13.30 29.63
C ASP A 110 15.33 14.32 28.82
N GLU A 111 15.92 13.89 27.68
CA GLU A 111 16.67 14.80 26.80
C GLU A 111 15.73 15.80 26.10
N VAL A 112 14.50 15.41 25.78
CA VAL A 112 13.50 16.31 25.18
C VAL A 112 13.00 17.32 26.20
N GLU A 113 12.74 16.90 27.44
CA GLU A 113 12.37 17.79 28.57
C GLU A 113 13.47 18.79 28.84
N LEU A 114 14.73 18.34 28.92
CA LEU A 114 15.89 19.19 29.13
C LEU A 114 16.07 20.25 28.03
N ALA A 115 15.89 19.85 26.77
CA ALA A 115 16.08 20.75 25.63
C ALA A 115 14.90 21.72 25.42
N SER A 116 13.69 21.33 25.79
CA SER A 116 12.49 22.15 25.60
C SER A 116 12.06 22.94 26.82
N GLY A 117 12.51 22.56 28.03
CA GLY A 117 12.01 23.09 29.28
C GLY A 117 10.57 22.72 29.61
N LYS A 118 9.99 21.72 28.94
CA LYS A 118 8.59 21.27 29.11
C LYS A 118 8.54 19.96 29.87
N ASP A 119 7.56 19.81 30.79
CA ASP A 119 7.18 18.51 31.35
C ASP A 119 6.39 17.70 30.31
N LEU A 120 6.87 16.50 30.01
CA LEU A 120 6.28 15.61 29.04
C LEU A 120 5.54 14.41 29.67
N SER A 121 5.32 14.40 30.98
CA SER A 121 4.63 13.31 31.67
C SER A 121 3.26 13.02 31.07
N LEU A 122 2.45 14.05 30.80
CA LEU A 122 1.16 13.92 30.14
C LEU A 122 1.28 13.49 28.69
N PHE A 123 2.35 13.89 27.99
CA PHE A 123 2.60 13.43 26.63
C PHE A 123 2.86 11.93 26.60
N VAL A 124 3.68 11.42 27.50
CA VAL A 124 3.97 9.98 27.61
C VAL A 124 2.68 9.21 27.90
N GLU A 125 1.89 9.64 28.88
CA GLU A 125 0.63 8.99 29.22
C GLU A 125 -0.32 8.97 28.03
N ASN A 126 -0.54 10.09 27.37
CA ASN A 126 -1.55 10.26 26.35
C ASN A 126 -1.17 9.61 24.99
N TYR A 127 0.09 9.70 24.59
CA TYR A 127 0.52 9.28 23.24
C TYR A 127 1.23 7.94 23.19
N LEU A 128 1.94 7.54 24.27
CA LEU A 128 2.64 6.27 24.31
C LEU A 128 1.80 5.16 24.95
N ILE A 129 1.05 5.49 26.02
CA ILE A 129 0.35 4.52 26.86
C ILE A 129 -1.14 4.42 26.47
N ASN A 130 -1.87 5.54 26.50
CA ASN A 130 -3.31 5.58 26.30
C ASN A 130 -3.69 5.43 24.81
N THR A 131 -4.30 4.31 24.45
CA THR A 131 -4.65 4.03 23.06
C THR A 131 -5.83 4.85 22.57
N GLU A 132 -6.83 5.10 23.42
CA GLU A 132 -8.02 5.87 23.05
C GLU A 132 -7.70 7.34 22.83
N PHE A 133 -6.94 7.96 23.75
CA PHE A 133 -6.52 9.35 23.58
C PHE A 133 -5.68 9.53 22.30
N PHE A 134 -4.74 8.61 22.05
CA PHE A 134 -3.93 8.65 20.84
C PHE A 134 -4.80 8.56 19.58
N LYS A 135 -5.80 7.68 19.56
CA LYS A 135 -6.74 7.52 18.45
C LYS A 135 -7.51 8.80 18.15
N ASP A 136 -8.09 9.41 19.18
CA ASP A 136 -8.89 10.63 19.01
C ASP A 136 -8.04 11.78 18.45
N GLU A 137 -6.83 11.95 18.97
CA GLU A 137 -5.90 12.97 18.47
C GLU A 137 -5.39 12.63 17.07
N LEU A 138 -5.15 11.34 16.74
CA LEU A 138 -4.77 10.88 15.43
C LEU A 138 -5.84 11.21 14.37
N ILE A 139 -7.12 11.00 14.68
CA ILE A 139 -8.24 11.36 13.80
C ILE A 139 -8.21 12.85 13.53
N LYS A 140 -8.20 13.67 14.58
CA LYS A 140 -8.19 15.13 14.48
C LYS A 140 -7.02 15.68 13.67
N GLN A 141 -5.81 15.20 13.94
CA GLN A 141 -4.59 15.65 13.24
C GLN A 141 -4.57 15.19 11.78
N SER A 142 -4.97 13.94 11.52
CA SER A 142 -5.01 13.43 10.15
C SER A 142 -6.04 14.14 9.27
N GLU A 143 -7.21 14.50 9.82
CA GLU A 143 -8.22 15.32 9.13
C GLU A 143 -7.69 16.73 8.85
N THR A 144 -6.98 17.33 9.79
CA THR A 144 -6.35 18.64 9.60
C THR A 144 -5.31 18.59 8.47
N ILE A 145 -4.44 17.58 8.47
CA ILE A 145 -3.46 17.35 7.39
C ILE A 145 -4.16 17.21 6.05
N LEU A 146 -5.18 16.37 5.95
CA LEU A 146 -5.92 16.14 4.73
C LEU A 146 -6.58 17.42 4.20
N ASN A 147 -7.21 18.20 5.09
CA ASN A 147 -7.83 19.47 4.73
C ASN A 147 -6.80 20.50 4.25
N ASN A 148 -5.65 20.58 4.89
CA ASN A 148 -4.58 21.48 4.47
C ASN A 148 -4.01 21.10 3.09
N LEU A 149 -3.77 19.81 2.84
CA LEU A 149 -3.35 19.32 1.53
C LEU A 149 -4.36 19.63 0.43
N ARG A 150 -5.66 19.50 0.74
CA ARG A 150 -6.75 19.84 -0.18
C ARG A 150 -6.83 21.33 -0.46
N ASN A 151 -6.80 22.16 0.57
CA ASN A 151 -6.94 23.62 0.45
C ASN A 151 -5.75 24.27 -0.26
N LYS A 152 -4.52 23.81 0.01
CA LYS A 152 -3.30 24.32 -0.64
C LYS A 152 -3.36 24.19 -2.16
N ASN A 153 -4.01 23.17 -2.66
CA ASN A 153 -4.09 22.90 -4.09
C ASN A 153 -5.30 23.56 -4.79
N ASP A 154 -6.09 24.36 -4.07
CA ASP A 154 -7.24 25.21 -4.54
C ASP A 154 -8.25 24.52 -5.50
N ILE A 155 -8.26 23.19 -5.49
CA ILE A 155 -9.03 22.36 -6.43
C ILE A 155 -10.49 22.27 -6.01
N PHE A 156 -10.75 22.57 -4.73
CA PHE A 156 -12.05 22.37 -4.09
C PHE A 156 -12.87 23.66 -3.95
N SER A 157 -12.31 24.82 -4.25
CA SER A 157 -13.06 26.06 -4.39
C SER A 157 -13.93 26.07 -5.65
N CYS A 158 -13.67 25.22 -6.63
CA CYS A 158 -14.60 24.93 -7.71
C CYS A 158 -15.80 24.17 -7.16
N LYS A 159 -16.79 24.92 -6.66
CA LYS A 159 -18.10 24.42 -6.25
C LYS A 159 -18.67 23.47 -7.32
N SER A 160 -19.37 22.45 -6.90
CA SER A 160 -19.94 21.31 -7.64
C SER A 160 -20.56 21.57 -9.03
N ALA A 161 -20.83 22.81 -9.39
CA ALA A 161 -21.38 23.19 -10.69
C ALA A 161 -20.39 23.12 -11.87
N SER A 162 -19.08 23.04 -11.63
CA SER A 162 -18.07 23.09 -12.70
C SER A 162 -17.36 21.77 -12.99
N ILE A 163 -17.57 20.73 -12.17
CA ILE A 163 -16.96 19.39 -12.40
C ILE A 163 -17.49 18.78 -13.70
N ASN A 164 -18.77 18.97 -14.02
CA ASN A 164 -19.39 18.48 -15.26
C ASN A 164 -18.82 19.13 -16.54
N GLN A 165 -17.99 20.17 -16.42
CA GLN A 165 -17.43 20.91 -17.56
C GLN A 165 -15.90 20.90 -17.58
N ILE A 166 -15.23 20.16 -16.70
CA ILE A 166 -13.78 20.08 -16.75
C ILE A 166 -13.38 19.25 -17.97
N SER A 167 -12.88 19.94 -19.00
CA SER A 167 -12.24 19.27 -20.14
C SER A 167 -10.99 18.52 -19.63
N PHE A 168 -10.65 17.42 -20.30
CA PHE A 168 -9.41 16.67 -19.97
C PHE A 168 -8.18 17.60 -19.95
N ALA A 169 -8.07 18.56 -20.88
CA ALA A 169 -6.96 19.51 -20.92
C ALA A 169 -6.86 20.38 -19.65
N LYS A 170 -7.99 20.82 -19.09
CA LYS A 170 -8.00 21.57 -17.82
C LYS A 170 -7.69 20.65 -16.63
N TRP A 171 -8.15 19.40 -16.67
CA TRP A 171 -7.82 18.40 -15.68
C TRP A 171 -6.32 18.05 -15.71
N ASP A 172 -5.73 17.85 -16.88
CA ASP A 172 -4.31 17.55 -17.08
C ASP A 172 -3.40 18.67 -16.58
N LEU A 173 -3.78 19.94 -16.84
CA LEU A 173 -3.06 21.11 -16.34
C LEU A 173 -3.08 21.21 -14.81
N LEU A 174 -4.24 21.00 -14.19
CA LEU A 174 -4.40 20.99 -12.74
C LEU A 174 -3.67 19.79 -12.13
N TYR A 175 -3.79 18.63 -12.77
CA TYR A 175 -3.19 17.38 -12.37
C TYR A 175 -1.65 17.44 -12.36
N GLY A 176 -1.03 18.10 -13.34
CA GLY A 176 0.42 18.25 -13.43
C GLY A 176 1.04 19.03 -12.26
N SER A 177 0.27 19.90 -11.60
CA SER A 177 0.72 20.71 -10.47
C SER A 177 0.53 20.06 -9.09
N MET A 178 -0.19 18.93 -9.00
CA MET A 178 -0.50 18.24 -7.73
C MET A 178 0.50 17.17 -7.38
N SER A 179 0.68 16.91 -6.06
CA SER A 179 1.37 15.71 -5.60
C SER A 179 0.56 14.44 -5.91
N ASP A 180 1.23 13.30 -6.03
CA ASP A 180 0.59 12.00 -6.29
C ASP A 180 -0.52 11.69 -5.28
N PHE A 181 -0.29 12.03 -4.01
CA PHE A 181 -1.29 11.82 -2.95
C PHE A 181 -2.59 12.58 -3.24
N VAL A 182 -2.49 13.87 -3.55
CA VAL A 182 -3.66 14.73 -3.83
C VAL A 182 -4.39 14.25 -5.09
N ARG A 183 -3.64 13.82 -6.11
CA ARG A 183 -4.20 13.25 -7.36
C ARG A 183 -5.05 12.01 -7.09
N ILE A 184 -4.51 11.08 -6.28
CA ILE A 184 -5.20 9.83 -5.92
C ILE A 184 -6.45 10.11 -5.07
N ASP A 185 -6.35 10.99 -4.07
CA ASP A 185 -7.51 11.37 -3.24
C ASP A 185 -8.61 12.03 -4.07
N TYR A 186 -8.25 12.96 -4.95
CA TYR A 186 -9.19 13.60 -5.86
C TYR A 186 -9.87 12.59 -6.78
N PHE A 187 -9.10 11.70 -7.40
CA PHE A 187 -9.65 10.67 -8.28
C PHE A 187 -10.61 9.73 -7.54
N LYS A 188 -10.25 9.25 -6.34
CA LYS A 188 -11.11 8.40 -5.52
C LYS A 188 -12.45 9.07 -5.17
N ARG A 189 -12.45 10.37 -4.94
CA ARG A 189 -13.68 11.14 -4.67
C ARG A 189 -14.52 11.33 -5.92
N LEU A 190 -13.88 11.64 -7.04
CA LEU A 190 -14.54 11.73 -8.34
C LEU A 190 -15.24 10.41 -8.71
N MET A 191 -14.64 9.29 -8.36
CA MET A 191 -15.23 7.96 -8.60
C MET A 191 -16.50 7.71 -7.79
N LYS A 192 -16.64 8.33 -6.62
CA LYS A 192 -17.84 8.19 -5.77
C LYS A 192 -19.04 9.03 -6.28
N ASP A 193 -18.80 10.04 -7.10
CA ASP A 193 -19.87 10.86 -7.65
C ASP A 193 -20.53 10.13 -8.82
N SER A 194 -21.79 9.71 -8.64
CA SER A 194 -22.57 8.97 -9.64
C SER A 194 -23.20 9.86 -10.72
N LEU A 195 -23.23 11.17 -10.50
CA LEU A 195 -23.93 12.13 -11.38
C LEU A 195 -23.09 12.57 -12.59
N ILE A 196 -21.79 12.24 -12.62
CA ILE A 196 -20.86 12.70 -13.64
C ILE A 196 -20.64 11.61 -14.68
N ASP A 197 -20.85 11.94 -15.97
CA ASP A 197 -20.33 11.10 -17.07
C ASP A 197 -18.80 11.20 -17.12
N LYS A 198 -18.14 10.12 -16.71
CA LYS A 198 -16.69 10.04 -16.58
C LYS A 198 -16.01 9.49 -17.84
N THR A 199 -16.74 9.17 -18.89
CA THR A 199 -16.20 8.50 -20.09
C THR A 199 -15.07 9.30 -20.73
N ASN A 200 -15.26 10.59 -20.94
CA ASN A 200 -14.22 11.44 -21.53
C ASN A 200 -13.02 11.64 -20.61
N LEU A 201 -13.24 11.72 -19.30
CA LEU A 201 -12.17 11.79 -18.31
C LEU A 201 -11.34 10.51 -18.34
N PHE A 202 -11.97 9.33 -18.28
CA PHE A 202 -11.27 8.05 -18.36
C PHE A 202 -10.50 7.89 -19.66
N ARG A 203 -11.07 8.29 -20.79
CA ARG A 203 -10.37 8.27 -22.07
C ARG A 203 -9.09 9.09 -22.02
N GLY A 204 -9.15 10.30 -21.48
CA GLY A 204 -7.96 11.14 -21.32
C GLY A 204 -6.92 10.53 -20.38
N ILE A 205 -7.36 9.99 -19.22
CA ILE A 205 -6.46 9.37 -18.25
C ILE A 205 -5.79 8.12 -18.83
N LEU A 206 -6.54 7.24 -19.49
CA LEU A 206 -6.01 6.02 -20.10
C LEU A 206 -4.95 6.32 -21.18
N ASN A 207 -5.03 7.49 -21.83
CA ASN A 207 -4.04 7.98 -22.80
C ASN A 207 -2.94 8.86 -22.18
N SER A 208 -2.96 9.10 -20.88
CA SER A 208 -1.98 9.92 -20.17
C SER A 208 -0.59 9.25 -20.15
N LYS A 209 0.48 10.06 -20.09
CA LYS A 209 1.86 9.55 -19.92
C LYS A 209 2.13 9.08 -18.48
N ASP A 210 1.31 9.47 -17.51
CA ASP A 210 1.48 9.09 -16.11
C ASP A 210 0.95 7.67 -15.86
N PHE A 211 1.86 6.71 -15.71
CA PHE A 211 1.53 5.31 -15.47
C PHE A 211 0.78 5.09 -14.14
N LYS A 212 1.03 5.93 -13.11
CA LYS A 212 0.38 5.76 -11.80
C LYS A 212 -1.11 6.00 -11.88
N ILE A 213 -1.54 6.99 -12.66
CA ILE A 213 -2.96 7.26 -12.81
C ILE A 213 -3.62 6.27 -13.76
N ARG A 214 -2.91 5.82 -14.82
CA ARG A 214 -3.41 4.71 -15.66
C ARG A 214 -3.64 3.46 -14.82
N GLN A 215 -2.70 3.13 -13.93
CA GLN A 215 -2.83 2.01 -12.98
C GLN A 215 -4.04 2.19 -12.05
N LEU A 216 -4.24 3.41 -11.51
CA LEU A 216 -5.38 3.69 -10.63
C LEU A 216 -6.72 3.52 -11.35
N VAL A 217 -6.81 3.97 -12.61
CA VAL A 217 -8.02 3.74 -13.44
C VAL A 217 -8.20 2.27 -13.72
N ALA A 218 -7.15 1.53 -14.07
CA ALA A 218 -7.23 0.09 -14.32
C ALA A 218 -7.79 -0.65 -13.10
N GLN A 219 -7.33 -0.33 -11.90
CA GLN A 219 -7.77 -0.94 -10.65
C GLN A 219 -9.20 -0.56 -10.25
N THR A 220 -9.66 0.63 -10.62
CA THR A 220 -10.95 1.16 -10.17
C THR A 220 -12.07 0.87 -11.16
N LEU A 221 -11.77 0.90 -12.46
CA LEU A 221 -12.75 0.68 -13.53
C LEU A 221 -12.88 -0.82 -13.86
N THR A 222 -13.49 -1.57 -12.94
CA THR A 222 -13.66 -3.03 -13.09
C THR A 222 -14.76 -3.41 -14.07
N LYS A 223 -15.76 -2.53 -14.30
CA LYS A 223 -16.76 -2.65 -15.35
C LYS A 223 -16.42 -1.68 -16.47
N ILE A 224 -15.90 -2.18 -17.56
CA ILE A 224 -15.37 -1.38 -18.66
C ILE A 224 -16.50 -1.05 -19.66
N PRO A 225 -16.87 0.23 -19.85
CA PRO A 225 -17.79 0.62 -20.91
C PRO A 225 -17.22 0.25 -22.28
N ILE A 226 -18.08 -0.22 -23.20
CA ILE A 226 -17.67 -0.58 -24.57
C ILE A 226 -16.99 0.61 -25.29
N THR A 227 -17.39 1.83 -24.94
CA THR A 227 -16.84 3.08 -25.50
C THR A 227 -15.39 3.38 -25.06
N LEU A 228 -14.87 2.65 -24.07
CA LEU A 228 -13.50 2.76 -23.55
C LEU A 228 -12.68 1.49 -23.81
N GLN A 229 -13.23 0.50 -24.50
CA GLN A 229 -12.58 -0.78 -24.69
C GLN A 229 -11.22 -0.64 -25.36
N ALA A 230 -11.10 0.17 -26.41
CA ALA A 230 -9.85 0.34 -27.16
C ALA A 230 -8.75 0.99 -26.30
N GLU A 231 -9.09 2.03 -25.54
CA GLU A 231 -8.14 2.70 -24.63
C GLU A 231 -7.73 1.78 -23.49
N TYR A 232 -8.66 0.96 -22.98
CA TYR A 232 -8.35 -0.01 -21.93
C TYR A 232 -7.51 -1.18 -22.45
N GLU A 233 -7.72 -1.63 -23.70
CA GLU A 233 -6.90 -2.63 -24.38
C GLU A 233 -5.44 -2.18 -24.56
N ALA A 234 -5.19 -0.88 -24.70
CA ALA A 234 -3.82 -0.35 -24.77
C ALA A 234 -3.02 -0.60 -23.48
N LEU A 235 -3.68 -0.74 -22.33
CA LEU A 235 -3.03 -1.05 -21.05
C LEU A 235 -2.37 -2.44 -21.00
N LEU A 236 -2.68 -3.34 -21.94
CA LEU A 236 -1.99 -4.63 -22.06
C LEU A 236 -0.52 -4.51 -22.47
N ALA A 237 -0.09 -3.30 -22.90
CA ALA A 237 1.29 -2.97 -23.22
C ALA A 237 1.80 -1.81 -22.36
N ASP A 238 1.24 -1.60 -21.16
CA ASP A 238 1.65 -0.56 -20.23
C ASP A 238 3.06 -0.82 -19.66
N ASP A 239 3.74 0.24 -19.24
CA ASP A 239 5.06 0.16 -18.57
C ASP A 239 4.97 -0.49 -17.18
N SER A 240 3.79 -0.49 -16.56
CA SER A 240 3.53 -1.05 -15.23
C SER A 240 2.98 -2.47 -15.32
N TYR A 241 3.70 -3.45 -14.80
CA TYR A 241 3.21 -4.83 -14.69
C TYR A 241 1.91 -4.94 -13.88
N SER A 242 1.72 -4.13 -12.83
CA SER A 242 0.45 -4.09 -12.09
C SER A 242 -0.72 -3.62 -12.95
N THR A 243 -0.47 -2.69 -13.88
CA THR A 243 -1.47 -2.23 -14.85
C THR A 243 -1.81 -3.32 -15.85
N ILE A 244 -0.80 -3.99 -16.42
CA ILE A 244 -0.99 -5.10 -17.37
C ILE A 244 -1.80 -6.23 -16.73
N GLU A 245 -1.43 -6.65 -15.52
CA GLU A 245 -2.12 -7.71 -14.77
C GLU A 245 -3.60 -7.38 -14.57
N THR A 246 -3.88 -6.18 -14.05
CA THR A 246 -5.25 -5.73 -13.81
C THR A 246 -6.04 -5.60 -15.12
N ALA A 247 -5.42 -5.07 -16.17
CA ALA A 247 -6.05 -4.90 -17.47
C ALA A 247 -6.38 -6.26 -18.12
N LEU A 248 -5.45 -7.21 -18.07
CA LEU A 248 -5.66 -8.56 -18.60
C LEU A 248 -6.87 -9.22 -17.93
N PHE A 249 -6.93 -9.21 -16.61
CA PHE A 249 -8.04 -9.80 -15.88
C PHE A 249 -9.37 -9.12 -16.21
N ASN A 250 -9.43 -7.80 -16.11
CA ASN A 250 -10.65 -7.03 -16.33
C ASN A 250 -11.16 -7.17 -17.79
N LEU A 251 -10.28 -7.12 -18.78
CA LEU A 251 -10.65 -7.31 -20.18
C LEU A 251 -11.18 -8.73 -20.44
N TRP A 252 -10.52 -9.74 -19.87
CA TRP A 252 -10.92 -11.13 -20.01
C TRP A 252 -12.32 -11.38 -19.43
N VAL A 253 -12.66 -10.73 -18.32
CA VAL A 253 -13.98 -10.80 -17.68
C VAL A 253 -15.03 -10.02 -18.48
N ASN A 254 -14.73 -8.77 -18.90
CA ASN A 254 -15.72 -7.87 -19.51
C ASN A 254 -16.01 -8.21 -20.98
N PHE A 255 -15.06 -8.80 -21.71
CA PHE A 255 -15.19 -9.06 -23.16
C PHE A 255 -14.89 -10.52 -23.53
N PRO A 256 -15.79 -11.46 -23.20
CA PRO A 256 -15.55 -12.90 -23.41
C PRO A 256 -15.19 -13.27 -24.85
N ARG A 257 -15.77 -12.58 -25.85
CA ARG A 257 -15.51 -12.84 -27.28
C ARG A 257 -14.08 -12.48 -27.73
N LYS A 258 -13.34 -11.72 -26.93
CA LYS A 258 -11.97 -11.28 -27.23
C LYS A 258 -10.91 -11.95 -26.32
N ARG A 259 -11.25 -12.94 -25.53
CA ARG A 259 -10.32 -13.62 -24.61
C ARG A 259 -9.05 -14.09 -25.30
N ASN A 260 -9.20 -14.77 -26.45
CA ASN A 260 -8.06 -15.27 -27.23
C ASN A 260 -7.12 -14.14 -27.68
N PHE A 261 -7.68 -12.99 -28.08
CA PHE A 261 -6.89 -11.81 -28.44
C PHE A 261 -6.08 -11.28 -27.25
N TYR A 262 -6.69 -11.17 -26.06
CA TYR A 262 -5.99 -10.67 -24.86
C TYR A 262 -4.91 -11.64 -24.41
N LEU A 263 -5.17 -12.93 -24.43
CA LEU A 263 -4.20 -13.96 -24.11
C LEU A 263 -3.00 -13.93 -25.08
N ASN A 264 -3.25 -13.79 -26.39
CA ASN A 264 -2.18 -13.68 -27.37
C ASN A 264 -1.32 -12.44 -27.18
N LYS A 265 -1.91 -11.31 -26.78
CA LYS A 265 -1.20 -10.05 -26.53
C LYS A 265 -0.25 -10.12 -25.33
N THR A 266 -0.56 -10.94 -24.33
CA THR A 266 0.19 -11.00 -23.07
C THR A 266 0.91 -12.33 -22.85
N LYS A 267 0.94 -13.22 -23.84
CA LYS A 267 1.48 -14.60 -23.76
C LYS A 267 2.92 -14.64 -23.23
N ASP A 268 3.77 -13.71 -23.64
CA ASP A 268 5.19 -13.71 -23.34
C ASP A 268 5.54 -12.81 -22.13
N VAL A 269 4.55 -12.15 -21.50
CA VAL A 269 4.77 -11.27 -20.36
C VAL A 269 4.89 -12.09 -19.08
N GLN A 270 6.06 -12.02 -18.42
CA GLN A 270 6.31 -12.73 -17.16
C GLN A 270 5.80 -11.98 -15.94
N GLY A 271 5.94 -10.66 -15.92
CA GLY A 271 5.63 -9.82 -14.77
C GLY A 271 6.81 -9.62 -13.82
N PHE A 272 6.53 -9.41 -12.54
CA PHE A 272 7.52 -9.30 -11.49
C PHE A 272 8.24 -10.63 -11.20
N ASN A 273 9.15 -10.63 -10.22
CA ASN A 273 9.88 -11.84 -9.81
C ASN A 273 8.96 -12.98 -9.34
N ASP A 274 7.79 -12.66 -8.82
CA ASP A 274 6.75 -13.62 -8.42
C ASP A 274 5.93 -14.18 -9.60
N LYS A 275 6.24 -13.72 -10.84
CA LYS A 275 5.58 -14.13 -12.08
C LYS A 275 4.07 -13.88 -12.10
N ASN A 276 3.64 -12.79 -11.47
CA ASN A 276 2.21 -12.45 -11.31
C ASN A 276 1.42 -12.50 -12.62
N ILE A 277 1.90 -11.86 -13.69
CA ILE A 277 1.21 -11.86 -15.00
C ILE A 277 1.21 -13.24 -15.63
N ARG A 278 2.36 -13.96 -15.61
CA ARG A 278 2.45 -15.29 -16.18
C ARG A 278 1.51 -16.28 -15.51
N GLN A 279 1.42 -16.25 -14.19
CA GLN A 279 0.52 -17.12 -13.44
C GLN A 279 -0.95 -16.79 -13.69
N LEU A 280 -1.31 -15.50 -13.73
CA LEU A 280 -2.64 -15.06 -14.14
C LEU A 280 -2.94 -15.53 -15.56
N TRP A 281 -2.03 -15.30 -16.51
CA TRP A 281 -2.18 -15.71 -17.90
C TRP A 281 -2.43 -17.21 -18.02
N LEU A 282 -1.62 -18.06 -17.37
CA LEU A 282 -1.80 -19.52 -17.34
C LEU A 282 -3.20 -19.90 -16.85
N THR A 283 -3.63 -19.27 -15.77
CA THR A 283 -4.96 -19.48 -15.19
C THR A 283 -6.07 -19.13 -16.17
N LEU A 284 -6.00 -17.94 -16.78
CA LEU A 284 -6.99 -17.49 -17.75
C LEU A 284 -6.96 -18.32 -19.04
N ALA A 285 -5.77 -18.73 -19.50
CA ALA A 285 -5.62 -19.63 -20.63
C ALA A 285 -6.26 -20.99 -20.35
N LEU A 286 -6.09 -21.55 -19.15
CA LEU A 286 -6.74 -22.81 -18.73
C LEU A 286 -8.26 -22.68 -18.68
N LEU A 287 -8.79 -21.56 -18.22
CA LEU A 287 -10.23 -21.27 -18.11
C LEU A 287 -10.90 -20.87 -19.43
N THR A 288 -10.13 -20.59 -20.49
CA THR A 288 -10.68 -20.26 -21.80
C THR A 288 -10.75 -21.53 -22.66
N GLU A 289 -11.93 -22.14 -22.81
CA GLU A 289 -12.13 -23.49 -23.35
C GLU A 289 -11.48 -23.70 -24.72
N ASP A 290 -11.65 -22.76 -25.63
CA ASP A 290 -11.22 -22.82 -27.04
C ASP A 290 -9.81 -22.25 -27.29
N TYR A 291 -9.07 -21.84 -26.23
CA TYR A 291 -7.74 -21.29 -26.39
C TYR A 291 -6.66 -22.35 -26.29
N GLU A 292 -5.90 -22.56 -27.37
CA GLU A 292 -4.76 -23.49 -27.49
C GLU A 292 -4.98 -24.82 -26.74
N THR A 293 -6.03 -25.53 -27.08
CA THR A 293 -6.49 -26.76 -26.40
C THR A 293 -5.40 -27.84 -26.29
N GLU A 294 -4.53 -27.92 -27.28
CA GLU A 294 -3.37 -28.82 -27.33
C GLU A 294 -2.31 -28.51 -26.32
N ASN A 295 -2.24 -27.26 -25.81
CA ASN A 295 -1.26 -26.80 -24.85
C ASN A 295 -1.76 -26.80 -23.39
N LYS A 296 -3.03 -27.14 -23.14
CA LYS A 296 -3.63 -27.08 -21.78
C LYS A 296 -2.84 -27.88 -20.74
N SER A 297 -2.43 -29.10 -21.08
CA SER A 297 -1.62 -29.92 -20.16
C SER A 297 -0.31 -29.22 -19.80
N LYS A 298 0.39 -28.68 -20.81
CA LYS A 298 1.65 -27.94 -20.59
C LYS A 298 1.45 -26.70 -19.71
N TYR A 299 0.37 -25.96 -19.89
CA TYR A 299 0.05 -24.77 -19.06
C TYR A 299 -0.28 -25.15 -17.64
N PHE A 300 -1.00 -26.24 -17.46
CA PHE A 300 -1.32 -26.77 -16.14
C PHE A 300 -0.06 -27.27 -15.41
N ASP A 301 0.82 -27.99 -16.11
CA ASP A 301 2.08 -28.48 -15.57
C ASP A 301 3.00 -27.31 -15.15
N GLU A 302 3.07 -26.26 -15.99
CA GLU A 302 3.84 -25.05 -15.67
C GLU A 302 3.29 -24.37 -14.41
N LEU A 303 1.98 -24.12 -14.31
CA LEU A 303 1.36 -23.49 -13.15
C LEU A 303 1.55 -24.34 -11.88
N THR A 304 1.39 -25.67 -12.00
CA THR A 304 1.62 -26.61 -10.89
C THR A 304 3.08 -26.59 -10.44
N SER A 305 4.03 -26.49 -11.38
CA SER A 305 5.47 -26.43 -11.05
C SER A 305 5.82 -25.26 -10.15
N TYR A 306 5.11 -24.12 -10.29
CA TYR A 306 5.33 -22.93 -9.44
C TYR A 306 4.96 -23.14 -7.96
N THR A 307 4.27 -24.22 -7.60
CA THR A 307 4.06 -24.60 -6.19
C THR A 307 5.31 -25.18 -5.53
N GLY A 308 6.32 -25.57 -6.31
CA GLY A 308 7.52 -26.27 -5.88
C GLY A 308 8.50 -25.40 -5.07
N SER A 309 9.34 -26.07 -4.27
CA SER A 309 10.33 -25.40 -3.38
C SER A 309 11.46 -24.67 -4.12
N ASN A 310 11.58 -24.83 -5.42
CA ASN A 310 12.56 -24.10 -6.26
C ASN A 310 12.18 -22.64 -6.51
N TYR A 311 10.93 -22.26 -6.15
CA TYR A 311 10.43 -20.90 -6.31
C TYR A 311 10.32 -20.18 -4.96
N GLY A 312 10.40 -18.86 -4.99
CA GLY A 312 10.16 -17.99 -3.85
C GLY A 312 8.73 -18.17 -3.29
N PHE A 313 8.53 -17.84 -2.02
CA PHE A 313 7.26 -18.08 -1.35
C PHE A 313 6.09 -17.27 -1.96
N GLU A 314 6.36 -16.10 -2.53
CA GLU A 314 5.35 -15.28 -3.23
C GLU A 314 4.84 -16.00 -4.49
N THR A 315 5.75 -16.49 -5.34
CA THR A 315 5.40 -17.27 -6.54
C THR A 315 4.56 -18.49 -6.17
N ARG A 316 5.00 -19.21 -5.14
CA ARG A 316 4.30 -20.41 -4.65
C ARG A 316 2.91 -20.09 -4.11
N GLN A 317 2.78 -19.00 -3.36
CA GLN A 317 1.52 -18.55 -2.78
C GLN A 317 0.49 -18.26 -3.88
N ASN A 318 0.89 -17.52 -4.91
CA ASN A 318 0.03 -17.20 -6.05
C ASN A 318 -0.41 -18.47 -6.80
N ALA A 319 0.52 -19.41 -7.06
CA ALA A 319 0.21 -20.67 -7.73
C ALA A 319 -0.80 -21.51 -6.94
N PHE A 320 -0.60 -21.64 -5.62
CA PHE A 320 -1.57 -22.34 -4.77
C PHE A 320 -2.95 -21.70 -4.82
N GLN A 321 -3.03 -20.37 -4.77
CA GLN A 321 -4.29 -19.63 -4.83
C GLN A 321 -5.02 -19.90 -6.14
N TYR A 322 -4.34 -19.77 -7.29
CA TYR A 322 -4.95 -20.01 -8.59
C TYR A 322 -5.41 -21.45 -8.77
N LEU A 323 -4.57 -22.43 -8.44
CA LEU A 323 -4.94 -23.85 -8.54
C LEU A 323 -6.13 -24.22 -7.66
N ARG A 324 -6.21 -23.62 -6.46
CA ARG A 324 -7.35 -23.83 -5.55
C ARG A 324 -8.62 -23.16 -6.04
N GLN A 325 -8.54 -21.93 -6.54
CA GLN A 325 -9.69 -21.22 -7.12
C GLN A 325 -10.28 -21.97 -8.34
N MET A 326 -9.42 -22.62 -9.14
CA MET A 326 -9.84 -23.48 -10.23
C MET A 326 -10.29 -24.89 -9.80
N GLN A 327 -10.19 -25.23 -8.51
CA GLN A 327 -10.41 -26.59 -7.99
C GLN A 327 -9.53 -27.64 -8.69
N ALA A 328 -8.30 -27.26 -9.04
CA ALA A 328 -7.38 -28.04 -9.86
C ALA A 328 -6.06 -28.38 -9.14
N CYS A 329 -6.02 -28.32 -7.80
CA CYS A 329 -4.84 -28.71 -7.04
C CYS A 329 -4.68 -30.24 -7.08
N ASN A 330 -3.73 -30.73 -7.89
CA ASN A 330 -3.44 -32.15 -8.06
C ASN A 330 -2.56 -32.71 -6.93
N ALA A 331 -2.21 -33.99 -6.95
CA ALA A 331 -1.41 -34.66 -5.92
C ALA A 331 -0.04 -33.96 -5.69
N LEU A 332 0.61 -33.42 -6.73
CA LEU A 332 1.86 -32.67 -6.61
C LEU A 332 1.65 -31.35 -5.90
N CYS A 333 0.59 -30.61 -6.27
CA CYS A 333 0.21 -29.37 -5.60
C CYS A 333 -0.07 -29.60 -4.11
N HIS A 334 -0.84 -30.63 -3.74
CA HIS A 334 -1.10 -31.00 -2.33
C HIS A 334 0.19 -31.32 -1.57
N LYS A 335 1.07 -32.17 -2.12
CA LYS A 335 2.37 -32.47 -1.53
C LYS A 335 3.20 -31.22 -1.28
N ASN A 336 3.23 -30.31 -2.24
CA ASN A 336 3.96 -29.04 -2.12
C ASN A 336 3.32 -28.09 -1.10
N LEU A 337 1.99 -28.12 -0.95
CA LEU A 337 1.26 -27.34 0.04
C LEU A 337 1.52 -27.85 1.46
N GLU A 338 1.54 -29.18 1.67
CA GLU A 338 1.94 -29.79 2.95
C GLU A 338 3.36 -29.39 3.34
N GLN A 339 4.30 -29.42 2.38
CA GLN A 339 5.67 -28.98 2.62
C GLN A 339 5.74 -27.49 2.99
N ALA A 340 4.91 -26.64 2.37
CA ALA A 340 4.84 -25.21 2.64
C ALA A 340 4.39 -24.89 4.08
N THR A 341 3.65 -25.79 4.76
CA THR A 341 3.26 -25.61 6.18
C THR A 341 4.45 -25.56 7.14
N LYS A 342 5.61 -26.07 6.71
CA LYS A 342 6.85 -26.12 7.47
C LYS A 342 7.87 -25.06 7.03
N HIS A 343 7.47 -24.11 6.18
CA HIS A 343 8.35 -23.07 5.65
C HIS A 343 8.82 -22.12 6.77
N HIS A 344 10.06 -21.63 6.69
CA HIS A 344 10.65 -20.70 7.68
C HIS A 344 9.93 -19.35 7.73
N ASN A 345 9.39 -18.86 6.59
CA ASN A 345 8.54 -17.68 6.60
C ASN A 345 7.19 -18.04 7.25
N TRP A 346 6.94 -17.47 8.43
CA TRP A 346 5.76 -17.79 9.24
C TRP A 346 4.43 -17.38 8.56
N ARG A 347 4.44 -16.30 7.78
CA ARG A 347 3.24 -15.83 7.05
C ARG A 347 2.84 -16.83 5.97
N PHE A 348 3.81 -17.29 5.19
CA PHE A 348 3.58 -18.31 4.17
C PHE A 348 3.21 -19.67 4.79
N SER A 349 3.84 -20.07 5.90
CA SER A 349 3.46 -21.27 6.64
C SER A 349 2.02 -21.18 7.17
N LYS A 350 1.61 -20.03 7.73
CA LYS A 350 0.23 -19.77 8.18
C LYS A 350 -0.75 -19.83 6.99
N PHE A 351 -0.43 -19.21 5.88
CA PHE A 351 -1.23 -19.27 4.64
C PHE A 351 -1.45 -20.73 4.19
N ALA A 352 -0.38 -21.52 4.09
CA ALA A 352 -0.47 -22.92 3.67
C ALA A 352 -1.35 -23.76 4.62
N LYS A 353 -1.20 -23.58 5.93
CA LYS A 353 -2.04 -24.23 6.94
C LYS A 353 -3.51 -23.86 6.82
N THR A 354 -3.81 -22.58 6.52
CA THR A 354 -5.19 -22.11 6.31
C THR A 354 -5.78 -22.74 5.06
N LEU A 355 -5.00 -22.79 3.98
CA LEU A 355 -5.46 -23.33 2.70
C LEU A 355 -5.75 -24.85 2.79
N LEU A 356 -4.95 -25.62 3.52
CA LEU A 356 -5.20 -27.03 3.78
C LEU A 356 -6.45 -27.30 4.64
N LYS A 357 -6.78 -26.39 5.57
CA LYS A 357 -7.97 -26.56 6.41
C LYS A 357 -9.29 -26.26 5.68
N ALA A 358 -9.21 -25.55 4.57
CA ALA A 358 -10.36 -25.20 3.74
C ALA A 358 -10.75 -26.30 2.72
N GLU A 359 -10.10 -27.47 2.82
CA GLU A 359 -10.47 -28.72 2.17
C GLU A 359 -11.53 -29.44 2.96
#